data_80608544a2928271c865220b277ee8c1
#
_entry.id   80608544a2928271c865220b277ee8c1
#
_cell.length_a   1.000
_cell.length_b   1.000
_cell.length_c   1.000
_cell.angle_alpha   90.00
_cell.angle_beta   90.00
_cell.angle_gamma   90.00
#
_symmetry.space_group_name_H-M   'P 1'
#
loop_
_entity.id
_entity.type
_entity.pdbx_description
1 polymer ?
#
loop_
_entity_poly.entity_id
_entity_poly.type
_entity_poly.pdbx_seq_one_letter_code
_entity_poly.pdbx_strand_id
1 'polypeptide(L)'
;LLKDLIEKCDCPDLEVENNPPPIIKPSIATDIKNSRKQAIGSFGFNWEETGLLSTSGYSVGVSSEIKSFKRRQILDYIFLEDDLSDITNQNYKASWGQANTKKRLKKIVDSLVMFAKNAKRQSANYAIAIQSWEEDLQYIEATHLKKWDSLDKAILQDITNYFSEIDAQN
;
A
#
# COMPACT_ATOMS: atom_id res chain seq x y z
N LEU A 1 -4.57 -49.87 -15.43
CA LEU A 1 -3.26 -49.18 -15.37
C LEU A 1 -3.37 -47.63 -15.44
N LEU A 2 -4.55 -47.04 -15.43
CA LEU A 2 -4.76 -45.59 -15.38
C LEU A 2 -5.70 -45.18 -14.23
N LYS A 3 -6.19 -46.13 -13.43
CA LYS A 3 -7.05 -45.90 -12.27
C LYS A 3 -6.27 -45.78 -10.94
N ASP A 4 -5.02 -46.21 -10.90
CA ASP A 4 -4.23 -46.24 -9.67
C ASP A 4 -3.35 -45.00 -9.42
N LEU A 5 -3.50 -43.95 -10.25
CA LEU A 5 -2.74 -42.70 -10.16
C LEU A 5 -3.55 -41.50 -9.62
N ILE A 6 -4.83 -41.74 -9.27
CA ILE A 6 -5.72 -40.65 -8.79
C ILE A 6 -5.88 -40.65 -7.28
N GLU A 7 -5.38 -41.67 -6.56
CA GLU A 7 -5.60 -41.83 -5.12
C GLU A 7 -4.46 -41.39 -4.21
N LYS A 8 -3.59 -40.52 -4.61
CA LYS A 8 -2.57 -39.93 -3.69
C LYS A 8 -2.22 -38.47 -4.03
N CYS A 9 -3.23 -37.64 -4.13
CA CYS A 9 -3.03 -36.22 -3.81
C CYS A 9 -3.61 -35.98 -2.42
N ASP A 10 -2.82 -36.24 -1.39
CA ASP A 10 -2.95 -35.55 -0.11
C ASP A 10 -2.66 -34.08 -0.39
N CYS A 11 -3.67 -33.38 -0.85
CA CYS A 11 -3.65 -31.92 -0.80
C CYS A 11 -3.71 -31.57 0.69
N PRO A 12 -2.66 -31.00 1.28
CA PRO A 12 -2.80 -30.45 2.62
C PRO A 12 -3.92 -29.43 2.52
N ASP A 13 -4.94 -29.58 3.37
CA ASP A 13 -5.96 -28.56 3.58
C ASP A 13 -5.23 -27.24 3.76
N LEU A 14 -5.27 -26.40 2.72
CA LEU A 14 -4.86 -25.02 2.84
C LEU A 14 -5.84 -24.42 3.84
N GLU A 15 -5.45 -24.45 5.11
CA GLU A 15 -6.11 -23.64 6.14
C GLU A 15 -6.13 -22.24 5.57
N VAL A 16 -7.31 -21.80 5.18
CA VAL A 16 -7.57 -20.39 4.85
C VAL A 16 -7.30 -19.68 6.17
N GLU A 17 -6.07 -19.19 6.31
CA GLU A 17 -5.71 -18.34 7.42
C GLU A 17 -6.69 -17.18 7.40
N ASN A 18 -7.72 -17.28 8.24
CA ASN A 18 -8.61 -16.19 8.57
C ASN A 18 -7.78 -15.13 9.31
N ASN A 19 -6.93 -14.42 8.58
CA ASN A 19 -6.23 -13.28 9.14
C ASN A 19 -7.28 -12.30 9.64
N PRO A 20 -7.33 -12.05 10.95
CA PRO A 20 -8.24 -11.03 11.48
C PRO A 20 -7.95 -9.70 10.79
N PRO A 21 -8.95 -8.83 10.65
CA PRO A 21 -8.73 -7.51 10.08
C PRO A 21 -7.59 -6.81 10.82
N PRO A 22 -6.76 -6.02 10.13
CA PRO A 22 -5.62 -5.36 10.74
C PRO A 22 -6.07 -4.54 11.95
N ILE A 23 -5.43 -4.80 13.10
CA ILE A 23 -5.72 -4.07 14.35
C ILE A 23 -5.02 -2.72 14.25
N ILE A 24 -5.78 -1.68 13.96
CA ILE A 24 -5.28 -0.31 13.95
C ILE A 24 -5.13 0.16 15.39
N LYS A 25 -3.90 0.46 15.80
CA LYS A 25 -3.65 0.99 17.12
C LYS A 25 -4.16 2.43 17.22
N PRO A 26 -4.87 2.82 18.27
CA PRO A 26 -5.37 4.21 18.45
C PRO A 26 -4.28 5.28 18.33
N SER A 27 -3.03 4.95 18.70
CA SER A 27 -1.89 5.86 18.58
C SER A 27 -1.55 6.22 17.13
N ILE A 28 -1.86 5.36 16.14
CA ILE A 28 -1.47 5.61 14.76
C ILE A 28 -2.17 6.83 14.16
N ALA A 29 -3.46 7.00 14.46
CA ALA A 29 -4.22 8.17 14.01
C ALA A 29 -3.63 9.47 14.55
N THR A 30 -3.23 9.47 15.82
CA THR A 30 -2.58 10.62 16.46
C THR A 30 -1.24 10.92 15.81
N ASP A 31 -0.42 9.89 15.59
CA ASP A 31 0.90 10.03 14.96
C ASP A 31 0.76 10.62 13.54
N ILE A 32 -0.20 10.14 12.74
CA ILE A 32 -0.45 10.62 11.38
C ILE A 32 -0.90 12.07 11.40
N LYS A 33 -1.85 12.43 12.28
CA LYS A 33 -2.33 13.81 12.41
C LYS A 33 -1.22 14.77 12.83
N ASN A 34 -0.34 14.35 13.74
CA ASN A 34 0.81 15.13 14.15
C ASN A 34 1.82 15.32 13.02
N SER A 35 2.12 14.26 12.27
CA SER A 35 3.01 14.32 11.10
C SER A 35 2.47 15.29 10.04
N ARG A 36 1.16 15.22 9.74
CA ARG A 36 0.51 16.14 8.78
C ARG A 36 0.53 17.56 9.27
N LYS A 37 0.21 17.81 10.53
CA LYS A 37 0.24 19.14 11.12
C LYS A 37 1.63 19.77 11.02
N GLN A 38 2.66 18.98 11.29
CA GLN A 38 4.04 19.41 11.17
C GLN A 38 4.42 19.74 9.71
N ALA A 39 4.04 18.88 8.76
CA ALA A 39 4.30 19.10 7.35
C ALA A 39 3.55 20.36 6.81
N ILE A 40 2.26 20.50 7.13
CA ILE A 40 1.43 21.65 6.72
C ILE A 40 1.97 22.97 7.29
N GLY A 41 2.55 22.95 8.49
CA GLY A 41 3.19 24.11 9.10
C GLY A 41 4.52 24.51 8.46
N SER A 42 5.04 23.75 7.49
CA SER A 42 6.29 24.03 6.82
C SER A 42 6.09 25.08 5.72
N PHE A 43 7.08 25.93 5.53
CA PHE A 43 7.06 26.93 4.45
C PHE A 43 7.06 26.26 3.08
N GLY A 44 6.17 26.69 2.19
CA GLY A 44 6.06 26.13 0.84
C GLY A 44 5.38 24.77 0.75
N PHE A 45 4.64 24.36 1.80
CA PHE A 45 3.90 23.09 1.77
C PHE A 45 2.89 23.03 0.62
N ASN A 46 2.94 21.95 -0.15
CA ASN A 46 2.02 21.67 -1.24
C ASN A 46 1.59 20.19 -1.19
N TRP A 47 0.30 19.91 -1.06
CA TRP A 47 -0.27 18.56 -1.02
C TRP A 47 0.06 17.74 -2.26
N GLU A 48 0.07 18.34 -3.43
CA GLU A 48 0.30 17.63 -4.70
C GLU A 48 1.75 17.18 -4.85
N GLU A 49 2.69 17.99 -4.35
CA GLU A 49 4.13 17.68 -4.40
C GLU A 49 4.55 16.75 -3.27
N THR A 50 4.13 17.03 -2.04
CA THR A 50 4.56 16.25 -0.87
C THR A 50 3.83 14.92 -0.78
N GLY A 51 2.55 14.89 -1.14
CA GLY A 51 1.73 13.69 -1.15
C GLY A 51 1.25 13.21 0.23
N LEU A 52 0.08 12.57 0.23
CA LEU A 52 -0.59 12.12 1.45
C LEU A 52 0.22 11.09 2.25
N LEU A 53 0.84 10.12 1.57
CA LEU A 53 1.59 9.07 2.25
C LEU A 53 2.78 9.65 3.00
N SER A 54 3.57 10.50 2.35
CA SER A 54 4.73 11.14 2.96
C SER A 54 4.35 12.02 4.14
N THR A 55 3.33 12.88 3.97
CA THR A 55 2.83 13.75 5.07
C THR A 55 2.25 12.97 6.23
N SER A 56 1.75 11.75 5.98
CA SER A 56 1.27 10.84 7.02
C SER A 56 2.39 10.08 7.74
N GLY A 57 3.65 10.37 7.41
CA GLY A 57 4.81 9.74 8.02
C GLY A 57 5.22 8.42 7.35
N TYR A 58 4.64 8.05 6.21
CA TYR A 58 5.10 6.90 5.45
C TYR A 58 6.43 7.22 4.77
N SER A 59 7.45 6.42 5.05
CA SER A 59 8.76 6.55 4.41
C SER A 59 9.46 5.20 4.28
N VAL A 60 10.35 5.08 3.29
CA VAL A 60 11.11 3.88 2.96
C VAL A 60 12.57 4.20 2.69
N GLY A 61 13.41 3.17 2.59
CA GLY A 61 14.83 3.30 2.21
C GLY A 61 15.77 3.32 3.41
N VAL A 62 17.06 3.49 3.12
CA VAL A 62 18.16 3.36 4.12
C VAL A 62 18.05 4.39 5.23
N SER A 63 17.61 5.61 4.91
CA SER A 63 17.48 6.70 5.89
C SER A 63 16.16 6.65 6.67
N SER A 64 15.27 5.71 6.35
CA SER A 64 14.00 5.56 7.04
C SER A 64 14.17 4.71 8.30
N GLU A 65 13.80 5.27 9.44
CA GLU A 65 13.73 4.52 10.71
C GLU A 65 12.42 3.73 10.85
N ILE A 66 11.51 3.83 9.87
CA ILE A 66 10.17 3.25 9.93
C ILE A 66 10.21 1.79 9.49
N LYS A 67 9.92 0.90 10.44
CA LYS A 67 9.82 -0.54 10.20
C LYS A 67 8.58 -0.89 9.35
N SER A 68 8.64 -2.01 8.63
CA SER A 68 7.54 -2.49 7.76
C SER A 68 6.19 -2.54 8.48
N PHE A 69 6.16 -3.01 9.72
CA PHE A 69 4.94 -3.02 10.54
C PHE A 69 4.30 -1.63 10.69
N LYS A 70 5.10 -0.59 10.95
CA LYS A 70 4.58 0.77 11.10
C LYS A 70 4.10 1.34 9.76
N ARG A 71 4.82 1.05 8.66
CA ARG A 71 4.39 1.45 7.32
C ARG A 71 3.02 0.87 6.99
N ARG A 72 2.83 -0.43 7.24
CA ARG A 72 1.56 -1.13 7.02
C ARG A 72 0.43 -0.55 7.86
N GLN A 73 0.67 -0.24 9.13
CA GLN A 73 -0.32 0.45 9.96
C GLN A 73 -0.73 1.82 9.40
N ILE A 74 0.20 2.58 8.84
CA ILE A 74 -0.10 3.86 8.19
C ILE A 74 -0.98 3.64 6.95
N LEU A 75 -0.64 2.65 6.11
CA LEU A 75 -1.44 2.32 4.92
C LEU A 75 -2.84 1.85 5.29
N ASP A 76 -2.95 0.98 6.30
CA ASP A 76 -4.24 0.49 6.80
C ASP A 76 -5.11 1.62 7.32
N TYR A 77 -4.55 2.53 8.13
CA TYR A 77 -5.29 3.67 8.65
C TYR A 77 -5.77 4.59 7.53
N ILE A 78 -4.88 4.96 6.60
CA ILE A 78 -5.24 5.80 5.45
C ILE A 78 -6.34 5.13 4.62
N PHE A 79 -6.28 3.82 4.44
CA PHE A 79 -7.30 3.10 3.67
C PHE A 79 -8.63 3.01 4.41
N LEU A 80 -8.61 2.55 5.67
CA LEU A 80 -9.81 2.07 6.38
C LEU A 80 -10.55 3.17 7.16
N GLU A 81 -9.83 4.12 7.74
CA GLU A 81 -10.39 5.00 8.77
C GLU A 81 -10.22 6.50 8.49
N ASP A 82 -9.21 6.89 7.73
CA ASP A 82 -8.84 8.28 7.59
C ASP A 82 -9.88 9.09 6.79
N ASP A 83 -10.52 10.05 7.43
CA ASP A 83 -11.51 10.93 6.83
C ASP A 83 -10.90 12.10 6.02
N LEU A 84 -9.58 12.29 6.10
CA LEU A 84 -8.83 13.37 5.45
C LEU A 84 -9.37 14.77 5.80
N SER A 85 -9.90 14.95 7.02
CA SER A 85 -10.52 16.21 7.44
C SER A 85 -9.52 17.38 7.53
N ASP A 86 -8.25 17.06 7.72
CA ASP A 86 -7.14 18.02 7.80
C ASP A 86 -6.62 18.51 6.43
N ILE A 87 -7.10 17.90 5.34
CA ILE A 87 -6.76 18.32 3.99
C ILE A 87 -7.67 19.48 3.53
N THR A 88 -7.09 20.64 3.36
CA THR A 88 -7.81 21.86 2.92
C THR A 88 -8.04 21.92 1.41
N ASN A 89 -7.14 21.35 0.61
CA ASN A 89 -7.32 21.27 -0.84
C ASN A 89 -8.40 20.23 -1.20
N GLN A 90 -9.60 20.73 -1.53
CA GLN A 90 -10.76 19.86 -1.78
C GLN A 90 -10.60 18.99 -3.03
N ASN A 91 -9.93 19.47 -4.07
CA ASN A 91 -9.67 18.67 -5.27
C ASN A 91 -8.73 17.52 -4.96
N TYR A 92 -7.67 17.79 -4.21
CA TYR A 92 -6.74 16.77 -3.76
C TYR A 92 -7.43 15.73 -2.86
N LYS A 93 -8.21 16.18 -1.88
CA LYS A 93 -9.02 15.31 -1.01
C LYS A 93 -9.97 14.43 -1.82
N ALA A 94 -10.70 15.00 -2.77
CA ALA A 94 -11.63 14.29 -3.64
C ALA A 94 -10.93 13.25 -4.53
N SER A 95 -9.68 13.48 -4.92
CA SER A 95 -8.89 12.53 -5.70
C SER A 95 -8.61 11.23 -4.95
N TRP A 96 -8.53 11.27 -3.63
CA TRP A 96 -8.32 10.12 -2.77
C TRP A 96 -9.60 9.30 -2.53
N GLY A 97 -10.77 9.92 -2.63
CA GLY A 97 -12.05 9.28 -2.32
C GLY A 97 -12.27 9.09 -0.82
N GLN A 98 -13.33 8.37 -0.47
CA GLN A 98 -13.68 8.07 0.92
C GLN A 98 -12.87 6.89 1.47
N ALA A 99 -12.73 6.82 2.79
CA ALA A 99 -12.15 5.67 3.48
C ALA A 99 -12.88 4.37 3.12
N ASN A 100 -12.17 3.27 3.13
CA ASN A 100 -12.67 1.93 2.84
C ASN A 100 -13.39 1.82 1.48
N THR A 101 -12.89 2.53 0.46
CA THR A 101 -13.42 2.46 -0.91
C THR A 101 -12.37 1.97 -1.90
N LYS A 102 -12.83 1.37 -3.00
CA LYS A 102 -11.96 0.96 -4.12
C LYS A 102 -11.12 2.13 -4.64
N LYS A 103 -11.71 3.31 -4.74
CA LYS A 103 -11.01 4.53 -5.20
C LYS A 103 -9.82 4.85 -4.29
N ARG A 104 -10.02 4.79 -2.97
CA ARG A 104 -8.96 5.03 -2.00
C ARG A 104 -7.85 3.97 -2.11
N LEU A 105 -8.22 2.69 -2.19
CA LEU A 105 -7.27 1.61 -2.31
C LEU A 105 -6.44 1.73 -3.59
N LYS A 106 -7.12 1.97 -4.72
CA LYS A 106 -6.43 2.20 -6.00
C LYS A 106 -5.44 3.37 -5.91
N LYS A 107 -5.80 4.47 -5.28
CA LYS A 107 -4.90 5.63 -5.13
C LYS A 107 -3.66 5.30 -4.31
N ILE A 108 -3.78 4.48 -3.28
CA ILE A 108 -2.63 3.99 -2.50
C ILE A 108 -1.73 3.13 -3.39
N VAL A 109 -2.30 2.13 -4.08
CA VAL A 109 -1.56 1.23 -4.97
C VAL A 109 -0.84 2.02 -6.08
N ASP A 110 -1.55 2.90 -6.78
CA ASP A 110 -0.96 3.74 -7.83
C ASP A 110 0.22 4.57 -7.31
N SER A 111 0.12 5.08 -6.09
CA SER A 111 1.21 5.86 -5.47
C SER A 111 2.44 4.99 -5.22
N LEU A 112 2.28 3.80 -4.64
CA LEU A 112 3.39 2.88 -4.37
C LEU A 112 4.06 2.39 -5.66
N VAL A 113 3.26 2.00 -6.65
CA VAL A 113 3.74 1.59 -7.98
C VAL A 113 4.52 2.73 -8.65
N MET A 114 4.00 3.95 -8.60
CA MET A 114 4.66 5.13 -9.16
C MET A 114 6.01 5.39 -8.48
N PHE A 115 6.08 5.31 -7.15
CA PHE A 115 7.33 5.50 -6.42
C PHE A 115 8.37 4.46 -6.80
N ALA A 116 7.99 3.18 -6.84
CA ALA A 116 8.88 2.10 -7.21
C ALA A 116 9.37 2.24 -8.67
N LYS A 117 8.47 2.53 -9.63
CA LYS A 117 8.84 2.75 -11.04
C LYS A 117 9.77 3.96 -11.21
N ASN A 118 9.51 5.05 -10.50
CA ASN A 118 10.36 6.24 -10.57
C ASN A 118 11.75 5.96 -9.99
N ALA A 119 11.84 5.24 -8.87
CA ALA A 119 13.10 4.87 -8.26
C ALA A 119 13.95 3.96 -9.17
N LYS A 120 13.33 3.01 -9.88
CA LYS A 120 14.01 2.13 -10.85
C LYS A 120 14.63 2.89 -12.04
N ARG A 121 14.07 4.03 -12.41
CA ARG A 121 14.58 4.86 -13.52
C ARG A 121 15.74 5.77 -13.12
N GLN A 122 16.02 5.89 -11.84
CA GLN A 122 17.08 6.76 -11.34
C GLN A 122 18.41 5.99 -11.26
N SER A 123 19.52 6.69 -11.45
CA SER A 123 20.87 6.11 -11.32
C SER A 123 21.29 5.83 -9.87
N ALA A 124 20.60 6.41 -8.90
CA ALA A 124 20.90 6.19 -7.49
C ALA A 124 20.41 4.81 -7.04
N ASN A 125 21.09 4.23 -6.04
CA ASN A 125 20.71 2.94 -5.49
C ASN A 125 19.52 3.05 -4.54
N TYR A 126 18.34 2.73 -5.07
CA TYR A 126 17.08 2.68 -4.30
C TYR A 126 16.63 1.25 -3.98
N ALA A 127 17.49 0.24 -4.08
CA ALA A 127 17.11 -1.17 -3.94
C ALA A 127 16.28 -1.45 -2.67
N ILE A 128 16.70 -0.92 -1.50
CA ILE A 128 15.97 -1.11 -0.24
C ILE A 128 14.60 -0.42 -0.25
N ALA A 129 14.51 0.77 -0.87
CA ALA A 129 13.23 1.47 -0.97
C ALA A 129 12.28 0.74 -1.92
N ILE A 130 12.78 0.27 -3.07
CA ILE A 130 12.02 -0.51 -4.04
C ILE A 130 11.48 -1.78 -3.38
N GLN A 131 12.34 -2.56 -2.72
CA GLN A 131 11.93 -3.74 -1.98
C GLN A 131 10.83 -3.43 -0.94
N SER A 132 10.97 -2.33 -0.20
CA SER A 132 9.97 -1.92 0.79
C SER A 132 8.60 -1.62 0.17
N TRP A 133 8.54 -0.93 -0.98
CA TRP A 133 7.29 -0.68 -1.69
C TRP A 133 6.68 -1.97 -2.26
N GLU A 134 7.50 -2.88 -2.77
CA GLU A 134 7.06 -4.19 -3.27
C GLU A 134 6.47 -5.06 -2.15
N GLU A 135 7.11 -5.12 -0.99
CA GLU A 135 6.59 -5.79 0.20
C GLU A 135 5.24 -5.19 0.66
N ASP A 136 5.12 -3.87 0.61
CA ASP A 136 3.89 -3.19 1.02
C ASP A 136 2.76 -3.39 -0.03
N LEU A 137 3.08 -3.48 -1.33
CA LEU A 137 2.13 -3.87 -2.38
C LEU A 137 1.61 -5.31 -2.18
N GLN A 138 2.51 -6.26 -1.89
CA GLN A 138 2.13 -7.65 -1.57
C GLN A 138 1.26 -7.73 -0.32
N TYR A 139 1.58 -6.92 0.70
CA TYR A 139 0.75 -6.81 1.90
C TYR A 139 -0.67 -6.32 1.58
N ILE A 140 -0.80 -5.25 0.78
CA ILE A 140 -2.11 -4.71 0.38
C ILE A 140 -2.89 -5.76 -0.40
N GLU A 141 -2.27 -6.46 -1.33
CA GLU A 141 -2.89 -7.53 -2.09
C GLU A 141 -3.42 -8.63 -1.16
N ALA A 142 -2.59 -9.14 -0.27
CA ALA A 142 -2.95 -10.21 0.64
C ALA A 142 -4.05 -9.81 1.65
N THR A 143 -4.00 -8.56 2.14
CA THR A 143 -4.85 -8.12 3.26
C THR A 143 -6.15 -7.50 2.81
N HIS A 144 -6.11 -6.65 1.78
CA HIS A 144 -7.27 -5.85 1.38
C HIS A 144 -7.92 -6.35 0.09
N LEU A 145 -7.13 -6.83 -0.88
CA LEU A 145 -7.66 -7.23 -2.17
C LEU A 145 -8.38 -8.59 -2.11
N LYS A 146 -7.88 -9.56 -1.39
CA LYS A 146 -8.50 -10.90 -1.30
C LYS A 146 -9.87 -10.91 -0.63
N LYS A 147 -10.22 -9.88 0.13
CA LYS A 147 -11.51 -9.80 0.84
C LYS A 147 -12.67 -9.35 -0.05
N TRP A 148 -12.40 -8.89 -1.26
CA TRP A 148 -13.40 -8.31 -2.14
C TRP A 148 -13.61 -9.21 -3.35
N ASP A 149 -14.54 -10.18 -3.26
CA ASP A 149 -14.85 -11.20 -4.29
C ASP A 149 -15.16 -10.64 -5.69
N SER A 150 -15.51 -9.37 -5.79
CA SER A 150 -15.77 -8.68 -7.06
C SER A 150 -14.73 -7.63 -7.37
N LEU A 151 -13.50 -7.87 -7.00
CA LEU A 151 -12.49 -6.85 -7.10
C LEU A 151 -12.25 -6.41 -8.49
N ASP A 152 -12.23 -5.11 -8.53
CA ASP A 152 -11.83 -4.38 -9.69
C ASP A 152 -10.54 -5.00 -10.23
N LYS A 153 -10.70 -5.82 -11.27
CA LYS A 153 -9.58 -6.44 -11.98
C LYS A 153 -8.49 -5.42 -12.31
N ALA A 154 -8.86 -4.12 -12.34
CA ALA A 154 -7.96 -3.03 -12.58
C ALA A 154 -6.89 -2.87 -11.50
N ILE A 155 -7.24 -2.91 -10.19
CA ILE A 155 -6.24 -2.75 -9.10
C ILE A 155 -5.30 -3.95 -9.07
N LEU A 156 -5.88 -5.16 -9.17
CA LEU A 156 -5.08 -6.38 -9.23
C LEU A 156 -4.20 -6.39 -10.48
N GLN A 157 -4.71 -5.90 -11.61
CA GLN A 157 -3.96 -5.80 -12.85
C GLN A 157 -2.80 -4.81 -12.75
N ASP A 158 -2.98 -3.67 -12.07
CA ASP A 158 -1.90 -2.70 -11.85
C ASP A 158 -0.74 -3.31 -11.04
N ILE A 159 -1.05 -4.08 -9.99
CA ILE A 159 -0.05 -4.80 -9.20
C ILE A 159 0.60 -5.90 -10.03
N THR A 160 -0.19 -6.72 -10.73
CA THR A 160 0.30 -7.81 -11.57
C THR A 160 1.18 -7.29 -12.69
N ASN A 161 0.78 -6.22 -13.36
CA ASN A 161 1.57 -5.60 -14.42
C ASN A 161 2.89 -5.08 -13.88
N TYR A 162 2.89 -4.46 -12.69
CA TYR A 162 4.12 -3.99 -12.06
C TYR A 162 5.12 -5.13 -11.86
N PHE A 163 4.68 -6.26 -11.30
CA PHE A 163 5.57 -7.41 -11.07
C PHE A 163 5.98 -8.11 -12.38
N SER A 164 5.08 -8.23 -13.35
CA SER A 164 5.41 -8.82 -14.67
C SER A 164 6.43 -8.01 -15.45
N GLU A 165 6.40 -6.68 -15.35
CA GLU A 165 7.42 -5.80 -15.98
C GLU A 165 8.83 -6.03 -15.38
N ILE A 166 8.90 -6.47 -14.12
CA ILE A 166 10.19 -6.79 -13.46
C ILE A 166 10.76 -8.08 -14.01
N ASP A 167 9.93 -9.12 -14.12
CA ASP A 167 10.38 -10.44 -14.60
C ASP A 167 10.87 -10.40 -16.04
N ALA A 168 10.35 -9.49 -16.86
CA ALA A 168 10.77 -9.30 -18.24
C ALA A 168 12.11 -8.53 -18.39
N GLN A 169 12.62 -7.92 -17.33
CA GLN A 169 13.87 -7.13 -17.34
C GLN A 169 15.07 -7.86 -16.73
N ASN A 170 14.85 -9.06 -16.18
CA ASN A 170 15.87 -9.97 -15.62
C ASN A 170 16.13 -11.13 -16.57
#